data_e3635ad2c34261a77fe5d30b75401e0b
#
_entry.id   e3635ad2c34261a77fe5d30b75401e0b
#
_cell.length_a   1.000
_cell.length_b   1.000
_cell.length_c   1.000
_cell.angle_alpha   90.00
_cell.angle_beta   90.00
_cell.angle_gamma   90.00
#
_symmetry.space_group_name_H-M   'P 1'
#
loop_
_entity.id
_entity.type
_entity.pdbx_description
1 polymer ?
#
loop_
_entity_poly.entity_id
_entity_poly.type
_entity_poly.pdbx_seq_one_letter_code
_entity_poly.pdbx_strand_id
1 'polypeptide(L)'
;MGYHDSINFDKLPIPFACVAANVVNGEQIIFHNGILSTAMRASMAIPGVFTPVRQDSMVLVDGGIVNNYPADVVKAMGADVIIGVDVQNALKKADKLNSAPDILGQIVDITCQSNHEKNVDLTDTYIRVNVDGYSSASFTPAAIDTLMRRGEEAAKAQWNSLLALKKKIGISDNYVPKRHGPYSSLSNVRTIYVTDISFSGVEADDKKWLMKKCNLKENSNITPQQIEQALYQ
;
A
#
# COMPACT_ATOMS: atom_id res chain seq x y z
N MET A 1 -14.56 -11.02 3.12
CA MET A 1 -15.23 -9.72 3.27
C MET A 1 -14.36 -8.68 2.61
N GLY A 2 -14.83 -8.07 1.51
CA GLY A 2 -14.14 -6.92 0.92
C GLY A 2 -14.37 -5.69 1.79
N TYR A 3 -13.37 -4.83 1.91
CA TYR A 3 -13.48 -3.53 2.59
C TYR A 3 -14.23 -2.53 1.67
N HIS A 4 -15.48 -2.86 1.31
CA HIS A 4 -16.32 -2.04 0.43
C HIS A 4 -17.10 -0.98 1.19
N ASP A 5 -17.25 -1.15 2.51
CA ASP A 5 -17.91 -0.18 3.36
C ASP A 5 -16.90 0.84 3.91
N SER A 6 -17.41 2.01 4.29
CA SER A 6 -16.61 3.02 4.99
C SER A 6 -16.19 2.50 6.35
N ILE A 7 -14.89 2.42 6.59
CA ILE A 7 -14.29 1.95 7.84
C ILE A 7 -13.29 2.96 8.40
N ASN A 8 -13.03 2.88 9.70
CA ASN A 8 -11.94 3.63 10.33
C ASN A 8 -10.65 2.81 10.23
N PHE A 9 -9.63 3.34 9.54
CA PHE A 9 -8.36 2.67 9.30
C PHE A 9 -7.48 2.58 10.55
N ASP A 10 -7.67 3.46 11.54
CA ASP A 10 -6.97 3.39 12.83
C ASP A 10 -7.40 2.18 13.65
N LYS A 11 -8.59 1.61 13.35
CA LYS A 11 -9.14 0.41 14.00
C LYS A 11 -8.81 -0.89 13.26
N LEU A 12 -8.04 -0.84 12.17
CA LEU A 12 -7.54 -2.03 11.53
C LEU A 12 -6.58 -2.80 12.48
N PRO A 13 -6.37 -4.10 12.29
CA PRO A 13 -5.40 -4.88 13.08
C PRO A 13 -4.00 -4.26 13.10
N ILE A 14 -3.61 -3.61 12.03
CA ILE A 14 -2.48 -2.70 11.94
C ILE A 14 -3.07 -1.35 11.50
N PRO A 15 -3.01 -0.30 12.34
CA PRO A 15 -3.47 1.02 11.96
C PRO A 15 -2.85 1.48 10.66
N PHE A 16 -3.65 2.10 9.80
CA PHE A 16 -3.22 2.46 8.45
C PHE A 16 -3.64 3.89 8.12
N ALA A 17 -2.77 4.59 7.42
CA ALA A 17 -3.10 5.84 6.73
C ALA A 17 -2.43 5.86 5.35
N CYS A 18 -3.01 6.55 4.40
CA CYS A 18 -2.38 6.85 3.13
C CYS A 18 -2.62 8.32 2.73
N VAL A 19 -1.71 8.83 1.90
CA VAL A 19 -1.69 10.23 1.49
C VAL A 19 -2.09 10.33 0.03
N ALA A 20 -2.92 11.32 -0.30
CA ALA A 20 -3.19 11.75 -1.67
C ALA A 20 -3.01 13.27 -1.79
N ALA A 21 -2.85 13.77 -3.00
CA ALA A 21 -2.81 15.19 -3.29
C ALA A 21 -4.11 15.63 -3.99
N ASN A 22 -4.76 16.67 -3.50
CA ASN A 22 -5.87 17.30 -4.20
C ASN A 22 -5.32 18.36 -5.16
N VAL A 23 -5.34 18.07 -6.45
CA VAL A 23 -4.79 18.98 -7.47
C VAL A 23 -5.66 20.23 -7.75
N VAL A 24 -6.83 20.32 -7.12
CA VAL A 24 -7.68 21.53 -7.23
C VAL A 24 -7.09 22.68 -6.43
N ASN A 25 -6.51 22.39 -5.26
CA ASN A 25 -5.99 23.39 -4.33
C ASN A 25 -4.58 23.13 -3.80
N GLY A 26 -3.97 21.99 -4.17
CA GLY A 26 -2.62 21.60 -3.75
C GLY A 26 -2.55 21.02 -2.33
N GLU A 27 -3.69 20.75 -1.69
CA GLU A 27 -3.71 20.22 -0.33
C GLU A 27 -3.34 18.74 -0.25
N GLN A 28 -2.64 18.40 0.83
CA GLN A 28 -2.42 17.03 1.26
C GLN A 28 -3.70 16.47 1.89
N ILE A 29 -4.17 15.34 1.40
CA ILE A 29 -5.30 14.60 1.95
C ILE A 29 -4.76 13.33 2.62
N ILE A 30 -5.00 13.21 3.92
CA ILE A 30 -4.62 12.02 4.69
C ILE A 30 -5.88 11.21 4.96
N PHE A 31 -5.92 9.99 4.46
CA PHE A 31 -7.03 9.08 4.67
C PHE A 31 -6.80 8.25 5.94
N HIS A 32 -7.65 8.46 6.95
CA HIS A 32 -7.78 7.66 8.18
C HIS A 32 -9.09 6.87 8.22
N ASN A 33 -9.99 7.11 7.29
CA ASN A 33 -11.29 6.46 7.19
C ASN A 33 -11.81 6.51 5.76
N GLY A 34 -12.91 5.81 5.51
CA GLY A 34 -13.56 5.75 4.22
C GLY A 34 -13.50 4.35 3.60
N ILE A 35 -13.72 4.28 2.30
CA ILE A 35 -13.57 3.03 1.54
C ILE A 35 -12.08 2.81 1.28
N LEU A 36 -11.50 1.79 1.90
CA LEU A 36 -10.07 1.52 1.87
C LEU A 36 -9.51 1.41 0.45
N SER A 37 -10.20 0.70 -0.44
CA SER A 37 -9.78 0.55 -1.83
C SER A 37 -9.77 1.88 -2.59
N THR A 38 -10.71 2.78 -2.30
CA THR A 38 -10.77 4.13 -2.91
C THR A 38 -9.60 4.99 -2.40
N ALA A 39 -9.33 4.97 -1.10
CA ALA A 39 -8.22 5.69 -0.49
C ALA A 39 -6.86 5.22 -1.07
N MET A 40 -6.64 3.91 -1.13
CA MET A 40 -5.44 3.33 -1.73
C MET A 40 -5.33 3.69 -3.23
N ARG A 41 -6.45 3.63 -3.96
CA ARG A 41 -6.48 3.98 -5.39
C ARG A 41 -6.16 5.46 -5.63
N ALA A 42 -6.60 6.36 -4.75
CA ALA A 42 -6.25 7.77 -4.79
C ALA A 42 -4.75 7.98 -4.51
N SER A 43 -4.24 7.32 -3.46
CA SER A 43 -2.83 7.42 -3.04
C SER A 43 -1.82 6.91 -4.08
N MET A 44 -2.24 6.02 -4.98
CA MET A 44 -1.40 5.47 -6.04
C MET A 44 -1.72 6.03 -7.44
N ALA A 45 -2.53 7.07 -7.54
CA ALA A 45 -2.96 7.66 -8.82
C ALA A 45 -1.87 8.56 -9.42
N ILE A 46 -0.75 7.96 -9.86
CA ILE A 46 0.41 8.66 -10.44
C ILE A 46 -0.04 9.45 -11.67
N PRO A 47 0.20 10.79 -11.70
CA PRO A 47 -0.15 11.62 -12.83
C PRO A 47 0.49 11.14 -14.14
N GLY A 48 -0.33 11.08 -15.19
CA GLY A 48 0.11 10.59 -16.50
C GLY A 48 0.16 9.06 -16.64
N VAL A 49 0.04 8.30 -15.54
CA VAL A 49 0.01 6.83 -15.53
C VAL A 49 -1.39 6.30 -15.21
N PHE A 50 -2.01 6.85 -14.17
CA PHE A 50 -3.34 6.43 -13.73
C PHE A 50 -4.34 7.57 -13.76
N THR A 51 -5.62 7.23 -13.98
CA THR A 51 -6.72 8.19 -13.91
C THR A 51 -6.87 8.70 -12.48
N PRO A 52 -6.97 10.03 -12.25
CA PRO A 52 -7.25 10.61 -10.96
C PRO A 52 -8.56 10.09 -10.35
N VAL A 53 -8.62 10.02 -9.03
CA VAL A 53 -9.85 9.70 -8.30
C VAL A 53 -10.62 11.00 -8.08
N ARG A 54 -11.89 11.02 -8.48
CA ARG A 54 -12.80 12.13 -8.23
C ARG A 54 -13.71 11.80 -7.07
N GLN A 55 -13.68 12.63 -6.05
CA GLN A 55 -14.52 12.48 -4.86
C GLN A 55 -15.02 13.86 -4.44
N ASP A 56 -16.32 14.06 -4.42
CA ASP A 56 -16.95 15.34 -4.15
C ASP A 56 -16.39 16.45 -5.08
N SER A 57 -15.84 17.52 -4.54
CA SER A 57 -15.19 18.61 -5.28
C SER A 57 -13.67 18.41 -5.48
N MET A 58 -13.12 17.26 -5.06
CA MET A 58 -11.69 16.97 -5.13
C MET A 58 -11.34 16.17 -6.37
N VAL A 59 -10.15 16.41 -6.87
CA VAL A 59 -9.47 15.60 -7.89
C VAL A 59 -8.17 15.10 -7.27
N LEU A 60 -8.16 13.83 -6.90
CA LEU A 60 -7.10 13.22 -6.12
C LEU A 60 -6.13 12.46 -7.00
N VAL A 61 -4.86 12.71 -6.78
CA VAL A 61 -3.73 12.02 -7.40
C VAL A 61 -2.79 11.48 -6.32
N ASP A 62 -1.73 10.79 -6.74
CA ASP A 62 -0.70 10.22 -5.87
C ASP A 62 -0.19 11.27 -4.87
N GLY A 63 -0.16 10.86 -3.60
CA GLY A 63 0.27 11.73 -2.49
C GLY A 63 1.75 12.08 -2.51
N GLY A 64 2.55 11.35 -3.27
CA GLY A 64 3.97 11.62 -3.43
C GLY A 64 4.29 13.05 -3.88
N ILE A 65 3.38 13.69 -4.62
CA ILE A 65 3.54 15.09 -5.04
C ILE A 65 3.66 16.06 -3.86
N VAL A 66 2.97 15.78 -2.76
CA VAL A 66 2.94 16.65 -1.56
C VAL A 66 3.72 16.08 -0.40
N ASN A 67 3.75 14.75 -0.24
CA ASN A 67 4.43 14.07 0.87
C ASN A 67 4.74 12.61 0.51
N ASN A 68 5.88 12.38 -0.12
CA ASN A 68 6.28 11.06 -0.62
C ASN A 68 6.93 10.16 0.43
N TYR A 69 7.28 10.71 1.59
CA TYR A 69 7.85 9.98 2.72
C TYR A 69 7.17 10.46 4.02
N PRO A 70 5.94 10.02 4.30
CA PRO A 70 5.03 10.63 5.27
C PRO A 70 5.31 10.19 6.71
N ALA A 71 6.55 10.34 7.21
CA ALA A 71 6.93 10.03 8.59
C ALA A 71 6.24 10.96 9.60
N ASP A 72 5.95 12.20 9.22
CA ASP A 72 5.14 13.16 9.98
C ASP A 72 3.72 12.63 10.25
N VAL A 73 3.11 12.00 9.26
CA VAL A 73 1.78 11.37 9.41
C VAL A 73 1.85 10.22 10.42
N VAL A 74 2.85 9.35 10.31
CA VAL A 74 3.06 8.24 11.25
C VAL A 74 3.31 8.77 12.67
N LYS A 75 4.07 9.86 12.80
CA LYS A 75 4.28 10.53 14.09
C LYS A 75 2.99 11.09 14.67
N ALA A 76 2.15 11.71 13.84
CA ALA A 76 0.84 12.22 14.24
C ALA A 76 -0.14 11.11 14.65
N MET A 77 0.02 9.90 14.10
CA MET A 77 -0.73 8.70 14.53
C MET A 77 -0.31 8.18 15.91
N GLY A 78 0.70 8.79 16.55
CA GLY A 78 1.16 8.44 17.88
C GLY A 78 2.28 7.40 17.92
N ALA A 79 3.01 7.21 16.84
CA ALA A 79 4.16 6.30 16.84
C ALA A 79 5.30 6.85 17.71
N ASP A 80 5.78 6.04 18.66
CA ASP A 80 6.96 6.33 19.49
C ASP A 80 8.26 6.07 18.74
N VAL A 81 8.21 5.14 17.79
CA VAL A 81 9.34 4.67 17.00
C VAL A 81 8.93 4.57 15.54
N ILE A 82 9.76 5.11 14.66
CA ILE A 82 9.49 5.14 13.22
C ILE A 82 10.64 4.46 12.47
N ILE A 83 10.30 3.42 11.73
CA ILE A 83 11.15 2.81 10.72
C ILE A 83 10.66 3.29 9.36
N GLY A 84 11.50 4.03 8.66
CA GLY A 84 11.16 4.54 7.34
C GLY A 84 11.90 3.80 6.23
N VAL A 85 11.15 3.43 5.19
CA VAL A 85 11.69 2.78 3.99
C VAL A 85 11.52 3.72 2.81
N ASP A 86 12.62 4.14 2.22
CA ASP A 86 12.62 5.05 1.09
C ASP A 86 12.95 4.31 -0.21
N VAL A 87 12.01 4.36 -1.15
CA VAL A 87 12.07 3.74 -2.47
C VAL A 87 12.02 4.77 -3.60
N GLN A 88 12.31 6.04 -3.31
CA GLN A 88 12.30 7.09 -4.32
C GLN A 88 13.47 6.96 -5.29
N ASN A 89 13.24 7.28 -6.55
CA ASN A 89 14.33 7.42 -7.51
C ASN A 89 15.15 8.68 -7.24
N ALA A 90 16.44 8.61 -7.55
CA ALA A 90 17.27 9.81 -7.65
C ALA A 90 16.83 10.64 -8.85
N LEU A 91 17.04 11.96 -8.78
CA LEU A 91 16.80 12.85 -9.91
C LEU A 91 17.68 12.44 -11.11
N LYS A 92 17.08 12.48 -12.30
CA LYS A 92 17.78 12.16 -13.55
C LYS A 92 18.84 13.22 -13.84
N LYS A 93 19.97 12.80 -14.40
CA LYS A 93 21.00 13.68 -14.89
C LYS A 93 20.57 14.37 -16.20
N ALA A 94 21.22 15.48 -16.55
CA ALA A 94 20.91 16.29 -17.73
C ALA A 94 20.88 15.48 -19.05
N ASP A 95 21.75 14.48 -19.19
CA ASP A 95 21.82 13.59 -20.35
C ASP A 95 20.61 12.67 -20.54
N LYS A 96 19.75 12.57 -19.51
CA LYS A 96 18.49 11.76 -19.50
C LYS A 96 17.22 12.61 -19.61
N LEU A 97 17.32 13.92 -19.76
CA LEU A 97 16.21 14.87 -19.86
C LEU A 97 16.07 15.38 -21.29
N ASN A 98 15.80 14.47 -22.23
CA ASN A 98 15.83 14.77 -23.66
C ASN A 98 14.44 14.98 -24.29
N SER A 99 13.38 14.73 -23.56
CA SER A 99 12.01 14.84 -24.05
C SER A 99 11.10 15.58 -23.06
N ALA A 100 9.97 16.11 -23.54
CA ALA A 100 9.00 16.76 -22.68
C ALA A 100 8.45 15.82 -21.59
N PRO A 101 8.13 14.52 -21.85
CA PRO A 101 7.79 13.57 -20.78
C PRO A 101 8.90 13.38 -19.74
N ASP A 102 10.17 13.36 -20.14
CA ASP A 102 11.28 13.24 -19.18
C ASP A 102 11.36 14.45 -18.25
N ILE A 103 11.18 15.65 -18.81
CA ILE A 103 11.20 16.91 -18.06
C ILE A 103 10.00 16.97 -17.10
N LEU A 104 8.80 16.62 -17.58
CA LEU A 104 7.61 16.58 -16.72
C LEU A 104 7.76 15.56 -15.57
N GLY A 105 8.26 14.38 -15.87
CA GLY A 105 8.58 13.39 -14.85
C GLY A 105 9.57 13.91 -13.82
N GLN A 106 10.64 14.59 -14.25
CA GLN A 106 11.62 15.19 -13.36
C GLN A 106 11.01 16.29 -12.45
N ILE A 107 10.09 17.11 -12.99
CA ILE A 107 9.38 18.11 -12.19
C ILE A 107 8.56 17.45 -11.07
N VAL A 108 7.87 16.36 -11.39
CA VAL A 108 7.15 15.55 -10.38
C VAL A 108 8.12 15.00 -9.35
N ASP A 109 9.24 14.40 -9.76
CA ASP A 109 10.25 13.85 -8.87
C ASP A 109 10.85 14.92 -7.93
N ILE A 110 11.10 16.13 -8.43
CA ILE A 110 11.55 17.28 -7.61
C ILE A 110 10.49 17.66 -6.57
N THR A 111 9.22 17.69 -6.99
CA THR A 111 8.10 18.04 -6.08
C THR A 111 7.97 16.99 -4.97
N CYS A 112 8.15 15.71 -5.29
CA CYS A 112 8.12 14.60 -4.32
C CYS A 112 9.23 14.69 -3.25
N GLN A 113 10.28 15.48 -3.47
CA GLN A 113 11.38 15.66 -2.51
C GLN A 113 11.17 16.84 -1.55
N SER A 114 10.14 17.65 -1.70
CA SER A 114 9.96 18.92 -1.00
C SER A 114 9.98 18.84 0.54
N ASN A 115 9.48 17.74 1.13
CA ASN A 115 9.43 17.52 2.58
C ASN A 115 10.30 16.33 3.05
N HIS A 116 11.07 15.74 2.14
CA HIS A 116 11.77 14.48 2.38
C HIS A 116 12.76 14.58 3.55
N GLU A 117 13.67 15.56 3.55
CA GLU A 117 14.70 15.70 4.60
C GLU A 117 14.07 15.86 5.99
N LYS A 118 13.06 16.72 6.12
CA LYS A 118 12.35 16.92 7.39
C LYS A 118 11.71 15.65 7.92
N ASN A 119 11.18 14.84 7.03
CA ASN A 119 10.51 13.58 7.38
C ASN A 119 11.54 12.46 7.68
N VAL A 120 12.69 12.46 7.04
CA VAL A 120 13.80 11.55 7.37
C VAL A 120 14.29 11.80 8.80
N ASP A 121 14.40 13.05 9.22
CA ASP A 121 14.82 13.43 10.58
C ASP A 121 13.87 12.92 11.68
N LEU A 122 12.61 12.58 11.31
CA LEU A 122 11.63 11.98 12.24
C LEU A 122 11.82 10.47 12.41
N THR A 123 12.67 9.82 11.63
CA THR A 123 12.82 8.35 11.67
C THR A 123 13.95 7.90 12.58
N ASP A 124 13.68 6.87 13.39
CA ASP A 124 14.71 6.21 14.22
C ASP A 124 15.61 5.30 13.38
N THR A 125 15.10 4.71 12.34
CA THR A 125 15.88 3.90 11.39
C THR A 125 15.43 4.21 9.96
N TYR A 126 16.35 4.72 9.16
CA TYR A 126 16.13 5.03 7.74
C TYR A 126 16.74 3.95 6.85
N ILE A 127 15.91 3.37 5.98
CA ILE A 127 16.32 2.32 5.05
C ILE A 127 16.15 2.84 3.63
N ARG A 128 17.25 3.13 2.96
CA ARG A 128 17.27 3.55 1.56
C ARG A 128 17.43 2.33 0.66
N VAL A 129 16.44 2.09 -0.20
CA VAL A 129 16.50 1.01 -1.20
C VAL A 129 17.01 1.57 -2.52
N ASN A 130 17.98 0.90 -3.14
CA ASN A 130 18.40 1.26 -4.48
C ASN A 130 17.38 0.74 -5.50
N VAL A 131 16.67 1.66 -6.14
CA VAL A 131 15.66 1.38 -7.19
C VAL A 131 16.16 1.78 -8.58
N ASP A 132 17.43 2.12 -8.75
CA ASP A 132 18.01 2.53 -10.04
C ASP A 132 17.73 1.50 -11.14
N GLY A 133 17.28 2.01 -12.30
CA GLY A 133 16.92 1.19 -13.46
C GLY A 133 15.48 0.68 -13.44
N TYR A 134 14.71 1.00 -12.41
CA TYR A 134 13.30 0.62 -12.28
C TYR A 134 12.41 1.84 -12.07
N SER A 135 11.14 1.69 -12.37
CA SER A 135 10.10 2.70 -12.16
C SER A 135 8.90 2.07 -11.46
N SER A 136 7.96 2.91 -11.03
CA SER A 136 6.67 2.47 -10.48
C SER A 136 5.82 1.60 -11.44
N ALA A 137 6.20 1.50 -12.72
CA ALA A 137 5.59 0.63 -13.73
C ALA A 137 6.38 -0.67 -14.00
N SER A 138 7.42 -0.97 -13.24
CA SER A 138 8.29 -2.15 -13.44
C SER A 138 7.71 -3.39 -12.77
N PHE A 139 6.70 -4.02 -13.39
CA PHE A 139 5.96 -5.19 -12.84
C PHE A 139 6.35 -6.53 -13.47
N THR A 140 7.49 -6.65 -14.16
CA THR A 140 7.94 -7.95 -14.64
C THR A 140 8.42 -8.82 -13.48
N PRO A 141 8.27 -10.16 -13.51
CA PRO A 141 8.75 -11.04 -12.44
C PRO A 141 10.23 -10.79 -12.07
N ALA A 142 11.09 -10.63 -13.07
CA ALA A 142 12.52 -10.35 -12.84
C ALA A 142 12.77 -8.99 -12.16
N ALA A 143 11.96 -7.97 -12.47
CA ALA A 143 12.03 -6.67 -11.79
C ALA A 143 11.58 -6.78 -10.33
N ILE A 144 10.49 -7.49 -10.08
CA ILE A 144 9.96 -7.73 -8.74
C ILE A 144 10.99 -8.46 -7.88
N ASP A 145 11.55 -9.58 -8.37
CA ASP A 145 12.58 -10.35 -7.66
C ASP A 145 13.81 -9.50 -7.33
N THR A 146 14.25 -8.67 -8.29
CA THR A 146 15.41 -7.81 -8.08
C THR A 146 15.13 -6.73 -7.03
N LEU A 147 13.96 -6.09 -7.09
CA LEU A 147 13.59 -5.04 -6.13
C LEU A 147 13.38 -5.62 -4.73
N MET A 148 12.77 -6.80 -4.60
CA MET A 148 12.64 -7.51 -3.32
C MET A 148 14.00 -7.81 -2.71
N ARG A 149 14.94 -8.36 -3.49
CA ARG A 149 16.32 -8.64 -3.03
C ARG A 149 17.04 -7.36 -2.59
N ARG A 150 16.94 -6.27 -3.36
CA ARG A 150 17.53 -4.97 -3.00
C ARG A 150 16.93 -4.41 -1.71
N GLY A 151 15.63 -4.57 -1.49
CA GLY A 151 14.96 -4.18 -0.24
C GLY A 151 15.49 -4.99 0.95
N GLU A 152 15.64 -6.29 0.79
CA GLU A 152 16.22 -7.17 1.82
C GLU A 152 17.68 -6.80 2.14
N GLU A 153 18.51 -6.54 1.13
CA GLU A 153 19.91 -6.11 1.30
C GLU A 153 19.98 -4.76 2.04
N ALA A 154 19.13 -3.79 1.67
CA ALA A 154 19.06 -2.50 2.33
C ALA A 154 18.66 -2.61 3.81
N ALA A 155 17.68 -3.46 4.12
CA ALA A 155 17.26 -3.73 5.50
C ALA A 155 18.38 -4.44 6.30
N LYS A 156 19.08 -5.40 5.70
CA LYS A 156 20.24 -6.07 6.31
C LYS A 156 21.38 -5.10 6.61
N ALA A 157 21.62 -4.11 5.75
CA ALA A 157 22.63 -3.08 6.00
C ALA A 157 22.32 -2.24 7.26
N GLN A 158 21.04 -2.12 7.64
CA GLN A 158 20.59 -1.43 8.86
C GLN A 158 20.36 -2.38 10.06
N TRP A 159 20.83 -3.63 9.98
CA TRP A 159 20.54 -4.65 10.98
C TRP A 159 20.92 -4.24 12.40
N ASN A 160 22.07 -3.62 12.60
CA ASN A 160 22.52 -3.17 13.93
C ASN A 160 21.61 -2.08 14.49
N SER A 161 21.16 -1.15 13.67
CA SER A 161 20.18 -0.12 14.04
C SER A 161 18.84 -0.74 14.45
N LEU A 162 18.33 -1.69 13.68
CA LEU A 162 17.12 -2.42 13.97
C LEU A 162 17.22 -3.23 15.27
N LEU A 163 18.37 -3.87 15.54
CA LEU A 163 18.61 -4.58 16.80
C LEU A 163 18.67 -3.62 18.00
N ALA A 164 19.30 -2.46 17.85
CA ALA A 164 19.32 -1.44 18.90
C ALA A 164 17.91 -0.94 19.20
N LEU A 165 17.12 -0.71 18.14
CA LEU A 165 15.72 -0.32 18.26
C LEU A 165 14.88 -1.38 18.96
N LYS A 166 15.01 -2.66 18.57
CA LYS A 166 14.38 -3.80 19.22
C LYS A 166 14.62 -3.82 20.73
N LYS A 167 15.88 -3.57 21.16
CA LYS A 167 16.23 -3.46 22.58
C LYS A 167 15.59 -2.26 23.26
N LYS A 168 15.58 -1.09 22.60
CA LYS A 168 14.97 0.15 23.10
C LYS A 168 13.49 -0.03 23.42
N ILE A 169 12.74 -0.75 22.57
CA ILE A 169 11.31 -1.00 22.74
C ILE A 169 10.98 -2.25 23.56
N GLY A 170 12.01 -2.94 24.10
CA GLY A 170 11.83 -4.06 25.03
C GLY A 170 11.33 -5.37 24.41
N ILE A 171 11.49 -5.57 23.11
CA ILE A 171 11.11 -6.82 22.44
C ILE A 171 12.16 -7.91 22.74
N SER A 172 11.75 -8.98 23.41
CA SER A 172 12.61 -10.13 23.68
C SER A 172 12.96 -10.93 22.42
N ASP A 173 14.06 -11.71 22.48
CA ASP A 173 14.45 -12.57 21.34
C ASP A 173 13.46 -13.71 21.09
N ASN A 174 12.68 -14.09 22.11
CA ASN A 174 11.65 -15.12 22.03
C ASN A 174 10.25 -14.53 21.70
N TYR A 175 10.17 -13.25 21.32
CA TYR A 175 8.90 -12.64 20.96
C TYR A 175 8.34 -13.28 19.68
N VAL A 176 7.15 -13.86 19.81
CA VAL A 176 6.38 -14.36 18.68
C VAL A 176 5.27 -13.34 18.39
N PRO A 177 5.29 -12.69 17.21
CA PRO A 177 4.24 -11.74 16.83
C PRO A 177 2.87 -12.42 16.87
N LYS A 178 1.90 -11.82 17.55
CA LYS A 178 0.51 -12.24 17.42
C LYS A 178 0.08 -11.92 15.98
N ARG A 179 -0.13 -12.95 15.17
CA ARG A 179 -0.72 -12.77 13.84
C ARG A 179 -2.18 -12.37 14.03
N HIS A 180 -2.45 -11.09 13.90
CA HIS A 180 -3.80 -10.59 13.74
C HIS A 180 -4.20 -10.79 12.27
N GLY A 181 -4.59 -12.02 11.91
CA GLY A 181 -5.18 -12.26 10.60
C GLY A 181 -6.57 -11.64 10.54
N PRO A 182 -6.97 -11.02 9.42
CA PRO A 182 -8.34 -10.54 9.22
C PRO A 182 -9.39 -11.66 9.34
N TYR A 183 -8.94 -12.89 9.36
CA TYR A 183 -9.74 -14.11 9.45
C TYR A 183 -9.60 -14.87 10.78
N SER A 184 -9.04 -14.26 11.84
CA SER A 184 -8.95 -14.91 13.13
C SER A 184 -10.33 -15.31 13.69
N SER A 185 -11.39 -14.62 13.30
CA SER A 185 -12.78 -14.99 13.61
C SER A 185 -13.32 -16.16 12.76
N LEU A 186 -12.73 -16.41 11.58
CA LEU A 186 -13.12 -17.49 10.68
C LEU A 186 -12.27 -18.75 10.86
N SER A 187 -11.08 -18.65 11.49
CA SER A 187 -10.19 -19.79 11.71
C SER A 187 -10.81 -20.89 12.56
N ASN A 188 -11.82 -20.56 13.39
CA ASN A 188 -12.57 -21.51 14.20
C ASN A 188 -13.89 -21.99 13.56
N VAL A 189 -14.25 -21.43 12.40
CA VAL A 189 -15.47 -21.80 11.68
C VAL A 189 -15.11 -22.90 10.69
N ARG A 190 -15.65 -24.10 10.93
CA ARG A 190 -15.43 -25.26 10.02
C ARG A 190 -16.13 -25.07 8.68
N THR A 191 -17.34 -24.53 8.68
CA THR A 191 -18.15 -24.28 7.49
C THR A 191 -19.03 -23.06 7.69
N ILE A 192 -19.31 -22.35 6.60
CA ILE A 192 -20.22 -21.20 6.54
C ILE A 192 -21.37 -21.62 5.62
N TYR A 193 -22.62 -21.51 6.08
CA TYR A 193 -23.76 -21.71 5.21
C TYR A 193 -23.98 -20.42 4.37
N VAL A 194 -23.82 -20.55 3.05
CA VAL A 194 -23.94 -19.44 2.10
C VAL A 194 -25.26 -19.56 1.39
N THR A 195 -26.15 -18.57 1.56
CA THR A 195 -27.48 -18.54 0.94
C THR A 195 -27.45 -17.97 -0.47
N ASP A 196 -26.62 -16.94 -0.69
CA ASP A 196 -26.52 -16.27 -1.99
C ASP A 196 -25.07 -15.85 -2.28
N ILE A 197 -24.71 -15.85 -3.56
CA ILE A 197 -23.39 -15.40 -4.06
C ILE A 197 -23.62 -14.40 -5.18
N SER A 198 -23.14 -13.18 -4.99
CA SER A 198 -23.20 -12.14 -6.00
C SER A 198 -21.80 -11.80 -6.53
N PHE A 199 -21.71 -11.54 -7.82
CA PHE A 199 -20.51 -11.04 -8.47
C PHE A 199 -20.81 -9.61 -8.96
N SER A 200 -19.98 -8.66 -8.54
CA SER A 200 -20.09 -7.27 -8.98
C SER A 200 -19.26 -7.04 -10.25
N GLY A 201 -19.83 -6.31 -11.22
CA GLY A 201 -19.14 -5.98 -12.47
C GLY A 201 -19.09 -7.11 -13.50
N VAL A 202 -19.97 -8.11 -13.38
CA VAL A 202 -20.02 -9.29 -14.25
C VAL A 202 -21.42 -9.44 -14.83
N GLU A 203 -21.53 -9.84 -16.09
CA GLU A 203 -22.83 -10.12 -16.71
C GLU A 203 -23.49 -11.40 -16.14
N ALA A 204 -24.81 -11.46 -16.22
CA ALA A 204 -25.59 -12.55 -15.60
C ALA A 204 -25.21 -13.94 -16.14
N ASP A 205 -24.82 -14.03 -17.41
CA ASP A 205 -24.44 -15.30 -18.04
C ASP A 205 -23.07 -15.80 -17.56
N ASP A 206 -22.19 -14.92 -17.16
CA ASP A 206 -20.87 -15.26 -16.62
C ASP A 206 -20.93 -15.74 -15.18
N LYS A 207 -21.97 -15.39 -14.42
CA LYS A 207 -22.17 -15.84 -13.04
C LYS A 207 -22.09 -17.36 -12.92
N LYS A 208 -22.77 -18.09 -13.79
CA LYS A 208 -22.81 -19.58 -13.76
C LYS A 208 -21.43 -20.19 -14.03
N TRP A 209 -20.70 -19.60 -14.97
CA TRP A 209 -19.34 -20.04 -15.30
C TRP A 209 -18.39 -19.78 -14.13
N LEU A 210 -18.43 -18.59 -13.53
CA LEU A 210 -17.63 -18.23 -12.36
C LEU A 210 -17.94 -19.14 -11.15
N MET A 211 -19.21 -19.37 -10.86
CA MET A 211 -19.63 -20.28 -9.79
C MET A 211 -19.02 -21.67 -9.96
N LYS A 212 -19.05 -22.19 -11.19
CA LYS A 212 -18.46 -23.49 -11.53
C LYS A 212 -16.94 -23.48 -11.44
N LYS A 213 -16.30 -22.43 -11.95
CA LYS A 213 -14.84 -22.29 -11.93
C LYS A 213 -14.30 -22.19 -10.52
N CYS A 214 -14.94 -21.39 -9.68
CA CYS A 214 -14.59 -21.21 -8.26
C CYS A 214 -15.06 -22.36 -7.36
N ASN A 215 -15.73 -23.37 -7.90
CA ASN A 215 -16.34 -24.47 -7.14
C ASN A 215 -17.22 -23.99 -5.96
N LEU A 216 -17.99 -22.94 -6.21
CA LEU A 216 -18.91 -22.34 -5.25
C LEU A 216 -20.35 -22.74 -5.55
N LYS A 217 -21.17 -22.89 -4.53
CA LYS A 217 -22.59 -23.24 -4.66
C LYS A 217 -23.40 -22.48 -3.62
N GLU A 218 -24.48 -21.84 -4.06
CA GLU A 218 -25.47 -21.21 -3.18
C GLU A 218 -26.24 -22.28 -2.39
N ASN A 219 -26.80 -21.87 -1.26
CA ASN A 219 -27.52 -22.72 -0.32
C ASN A 219 -26.73 -23.98 0.08
N SER A 220 -25.43 -23.78 0.34
CA SER A 220 -24.51 -24.84 0.73
C SER A 220 -23.54 -24.41 1.82
N ASN A 221 -22.96 -25.41 2.50
CA ASN A 221 -21.86 -25.17 3.43
C ASN A 221 -20.55 -25.03 2.64
N ILE A 222 -19.86 -23.91 2.82
CA ILE A 222 -18.57 -23.60 2.20
C ILE A 222 -17.52 -23.45 3.29
N THR A 223 -16.32 -24.00 3.10
CA THR A 223 -15.21 -23.82 4.03
C THR A 223 -14.48 -22.51 3.76
N PRO A 224 -13.82 -21.89 4.77
CA PRO A 224 -12.98 -20.73 4.56
C PRO A 224 -11.90 -20.95 3.49
N GLN A 225 -11.33 -22.15 3.41
CA GLN A 225 -10.34 -22.50 2.38
C GLN A 225 -10.93 -22.49 0.96
N GLN A 226 -12.17 -22.93 0.78
CA GLN A 226 -12.85 -22.86 -0.52
C GLN A 226 -13.11 -21.41 -0.95
N ILE A 227 -13.45 -20.53 0.00
CA ILE A 227 -13.60 -19.09 -0.28
C ILE A 227 -12.25 -18.51 -0.68
N GLU A 228 -11.19 -18.82 0.05
CA GLU A 228 -9.84 -18.34 -0.24
C GLU A 228 -9.37 -18.82 -1.62
N GLN A 229 -9.54 -20.08 -1.95
CA GLN A 229 -9.21 -20.62 -3.28
C GLN A 229 -9.99 -19.94 -4.41
N ALA A 230 -11.27 -19.62 -4.17
CA ALA A 230 -12.09 -18.93 -5.16
C ALA A 230 -11.62 -17.50 -5.47
N LEU A 231 -10.95 -16.82 -4.53
CA LEU A 231 -10.41 -15.47 -4.72
C LEU A 231 -9.15 -15.43 -5.60
N TYR A 232 -8.47 -16.58 -5.78
CA TYR A 232 -7.22 -16.67 -6.56
C TYR A 232 -7.40 -17.34 -7.94
N GLN A 233 -8.63 -17.61 -8.37
CA GLN A 233 -8.98 -18.22 -9.68
C GLN A 233 -9.57 -17.22 -10.67
#